data_94659b19005aa37ec260b389b263e6ca
#
_entry.id   94659b19005aa37ec260b389b263e6ca
#
_cell.length_a   1.000
_cell.length_b   1.000
_cell.length_c   1.000
_cell.angle_alpha   90.00
_cell.angle_beta   90.00
_cell.angle_gamma   90.00
#
_symmetry.space_group_name_H-M   'P 1'
#
loop_
_entity.id
_entity.type
_entity.pdbx_description
1 polymer ?
#
loop_
_entity_poly.entity_id
_entity_poly.type
_entity_poly.pdbx_seq_one_letter_code
_entity_poly.pdbx_strand_id
1 'polypeptide(L)'
;MRKKHFLFASVLALLCGSSTLHAQDFKLTSSGYFKNQGVDVMAFDDIYPEGHQGGVCIIMNGHRVATNGDIRLEATPGQWQPVPKQLDRKLGDNSITATLCYPDSSRHLTGFNPMIYPDLHLIYTVNVESKGKNIEVTVDLDRPIPQEFIGKVGFNLEF
;
A
#
# COMPACT_ATOMS: atom_id res chain seq x y z
N MET A 1 -4.69 -22.22 80.97
CA MET A 1 -3.83 -22.06 79.76
C MET A 1 -4.69 -21.76 78.53
N ARG A 2 -4.70 -20.51 78.02
CA ARG A 2 -5.49 -20.13 76.89
C ARG A 2 -4.55 -20.08 75.66
N LYS A 3 -4.78 -20.93 74.64
CA LYS A 3 -4.08 -20.92 73.34
C LYS A 3 -4.66 -19.84 72.48
N LYS A 4 -3.81 -18.86 72.10
CA LYS A 4 -4.13 -17.81 71.12
C LYS A 4 -3.82 -18.38 69.72
N HIS A 5 -4.85 -18.51 68.88
CA HIS A 5 -4.68 -18.81 67.48
C HIS A 5 -4.41 -17.48 66.73
N PHE A 6 -3.24 -17.40 66.11
CA PHE A 6 -2.91 -16.30 65.17
C PHE A 6 -3.42 -16.70 63.78
N LEU A 7 -4.37 -15.95 63.28
CA LEU A 7 -4.84 -16.08 61.91
C LEU A 7 -3.92 -15.24 61.02
N PHE A 8 -3.15 -15.88 60.15
CA PHE A 8 -2.38 -15.21 59.10
C PHE A 8 -3.30 -15.01 57.90
N ALA A 9 -3.74 -13.78 57.66
CA ALA A 9 -4.46 -13.41 56.45
C ALA A 9 -3.43 -13.03 55.37
N SER A 10 -3.20 -13.92 54.40
CA SER A 10 -2.40 -13.62 53.20
C SER A 10 -3.22 -12.83 52.23
N VAL A 11 -2.92 -11.54 52.12
CA VAL A 11 -3.47 -10.66 51.06
C VAL A 11 -2.67 -10.90 49.79
N LEU A 12 -3.24 -11.68 48.87
CA LEU A 12 -2.71 -11.87 47.53
C LEU A 12 -3.14 -10.67 46.66
N ALA A 13 -2.25 -9.67 46.53
CA ALA A 13 -2.47 -8.53 45.61
C ALA A 13 -2.29 -9.03 44.19
N LEU A 14 -3.39 -9.21 43.46
CA LEU A 14 -3.39 -9.38 42.01
C LEU A 14 -2.97 -8.02 41.35
N LEU A 15 -1.73 -7.93 40.97
CA LEU A 15 -1.25 -6.88 40.05
C LEU A 15 -1.80 -7.18 38.66
N CYS A 16 -3.01 -6.69 38.34
CA CYS A 16 -3.48 -6.58 36.97
C CYS A 16 -2.65 -5.52 36.26
N GLY A 17 -1.52 -5.93 35.71
CA GLY A 17 -0.76 -5.10 34.77
C GLY A 17 -1.63 -4.85 33.54
N SER A 18 -2.21 -3.67 33.45
CA SER A 18 -2.85 -3.19 32.23
C SER A 18 -1.74 -2.98 31.18
N SER A 19 -1.44 -4.05 30.43
CA SER A 19 -0.66 -3.90 29.21
C SER A 19 -1.50 -3.06 28.24
N THR A 20 -1.22 -1.77 28.17
CA THR A 20 -1.70 -0.92 27.10
C THR A 20 -1.15 -1.50 25.81
N LEU A 21 -2.00 -2.18 25.05
CA LEU A 21 -1.71 -2.58 23.67
C LEU A 21 -1.52 -1.30 22.85
N HIS A 22 -0.31 -0.76 22.85
CA HIS A 22 0.06 0.29 21.91
C HIS A 22 0.10 -0.35 20.53
N ALA A 23 -0.80 0.07 19.67
CA ALA A 23 -0.73 -0.32 18.27
C ALA A 23 0.66 0.07 17.73
N GLN A 24 1.37 -0.90 17.19
CA GLN A 24 2.74 -0.76 16.71
C GLN A 24 2.76 0.10 15.45
N ASP A 25 3.84 0.83 15.22
CA ASP A 25 4.02 1.60 13.99
C ASP A 25 4.37 0.68 12.81
N PHE A 26 4.00 1.09 11.61
CA PHE A 26 4.48 0.44 10.40
C PHE A 26 5.99 0.60 10.28
N LYS A 27 6.67 -0.48 9.94
CA LYS A 27 8.12 -0.48 9.70
C LYS A 27 8.42 -1.00 8.31
N LEU A 28 9.29 -0.29 7.61
CA LEU A 28 9.85 -0.78 6.36
C LEU A 28 10.79 -1.94 6.66
N THR A 29 10.56 -3.07 6.01
CA THR A 29 11.41 -4.27 6.14
C THR A 29 12.60 -4.20 5.18
N SER A 30 13.62 -5.00 5.44
CA SER A 30 14.75 -5.17 4.50
C SER A 30 14.33 -5.77 3.15
N SER A 31 13.18 -6.43 3.10
CA SER A 31 12.58 -6.97 1.87
C SER A 31 11.76 -5.93 1.10
N GLY A 32 11.70 -4.68 1.56
CA GLY A 32 11.09 -3.57 0.82
C GLY A 32 9.56 -3.53 0.85
N TYR A 33 8.95 -3.90 1.97
CA TYR A 33 7.52 -3.69 2.22
C TYR A 33 7.31 -3.21 3.67
N PHE A 34 6.19 -2.55 3.94
CA PHE A 34 5.83 -2.13 5.29
C PHE A 34 5.10 -3.23 6.03
N LYS A 35 5.41 -3.38 7.31
CA LYS A 35 4.82 -4.39 8.17
C LYS A 35 4.31 -3.81 9.49
N ASN A 36 3.11 -4.24 9.89
CA ASN A 36 2.51 -3.97 11.19
C ASN A 36 1.51 -5.08 11.53
N GLN A 37 1.65 -5.75 12.67
CA GLN A 37 0.71 -6.69 13.31
C GLN A 37 -0.36 -7.33 12.39
N GLY A 38 0.09 -8.19 11.46
CA GLY A 38 -0.81 -8.89 10.53
C GLY A 38 -1.23 -8.07 9.31
N VAL A 39 -0.72 -6.84 9.15
CA VAL A 39 -0.91 -6.03 7.96
C VAL A 39 0.44 -5.79 7.29
N ASP A 40 0.55 -6.15 6.02
CA ASP A 40 1.68 -5.85 5.17
C ASP A 40 1.22 -4.92 4.04
N VAL A 41 2.01 -3.88 3.75
CA VAL A 41 1.75 -2.97 2.63
C VAL A 41 2.92 -3.04 1.68
N MET A 42 2.66 -3.53 0.48
CA MET A 42 3.63 -3.61 -0.61
C MET A 42 3.43 -2.45 -1.56
N ALA A 43 4.51 -1.96 -2.14
CA ALA A 43 4.47 -0.87 -3.09
C ALA A 43 5.41 -1.13 -4.26
N PHE A 44 4.83 -1.32 -5.44
CA PHE A 44 5.55 -1.48 -6.72
C PHE A 44 6.60 -2.60 -6.71
N ASP A 45 6.32 -3.65 -5.95
CA ASP A 45 7.09 -4.88 -5.94
C ASP A 45 6.15 -6.03 -6.27
N ASP A 46 6.25 -6.54 -7.48
CA ASP A 46 5.39 -7.59 -7.97
C ASP A 46 5.97 -8.95 -7.59
N ILE A 47 5.46 -9.51 -6.50
CA ILE A 47 5.83 -10.86 -6.04
C ILE A 47 4.99 -11.97 -6.70
N TYR A 48 4.04 -11.62 -7.59
CA TYR A 48 3.20 -12.59 -8.27
C TYR A 48 3.63 -12.77 -9.72
N PRO A 49 3.78 -14.03 -10.17
CA PRO A 49 4.21 -14.31 -11.54
C PRO A 49 3.22 -13.85 -12.63
N GLU A 50 2.04 -13.43 -12.24
CA GLU A 50 0.96 -13.00 -13.15
C GLU A 50 1.09 -11.56 -13.64
N GLY A 51 2.17 -10.89 -13.31
CA GLY A 51 2.78 -9.78 -14.04
C GLY A 51 1.97 -8.49 -14.24
N HIS A 52 0.83 -8.27 -13.58
CA HIS A 52 0.00 -7.08 -13.78
C HIS A 52 -0.66 -6.54 -12.51
N GLN A 53 -0.20 -7.00 -11.35
CA GLN A 53 -0.71 -6.55 -10.07
C GLN A 53 0.30 -5.66 -9.35
N GLY A 54 0.93 -4.77 -10.11
CA GLY A 54 1.80 -3.73 -9.57
C GLY A 54 1.04 -2.72 -8.73
N GLY A 55 1.76 -1.70 -8.29
CA GLY A 55 1.18 -0.64 -7.47
C GLY A 55 1.22 -0.93 -5.98
N VAL A 56 0.40 -0.23 -5.25
CA VAL A 56 0.23 -0.46 -3.80
C VAL A 56 -0.76 -1.58 -3.56
N CYS A 57 -0.39 -2.54 -2.72
CA CYS A 57 -1.30 -3.58 -2.25
C CYS A 57 -1.27 -3.73 -0.74
N ILE A 58 -2.42 -4.14 -0.19
CA ILE A 58 -2.58 -4.37 1.25
C ILE A 58 -2.90 -5.84 1.47
N ILE A 59 -2.13 -6.46 2.35
CA ILE A 59 -2.28 -7.86 2.75
C ILE A 59 -2.63 -7.87 4.23
N MET A 60 -3.73 -8.51 4.59
CA MET A 60 -4.15 -8.68 5.99
C MET A 60 -4.19 -10.17 6.33
N ASN A 61 -3.42 -10.56 7.34
CA ASN A 61 -3.34 -11.96 7.81
C ASN A 61 -3.07 -12.97 6.68
N GLY A 62 -2.20 -12.59 5.74
CA GLY A 62 -1.83 -13.41 4.58
C GLY A 62 -2.82 -13.37 3.41
N HIS A 63 -3.91 -12.59 3.50
CA HIS A 63 -4.87 -12.42 2.42
C HIS A 63 -4.74 -11.03 1.80
N ARG A 64 -4.66 -10.94 0.48
CA ARG A 64 -4.69 -9.68 -0.24
C ARG A 64 -6.08 -9.08 -0.16
N VAL A 65 -6.21 -7.92 0.47
CA VAL A 65 -7.49 -7.22 0.67
C VAL A 65 -7.62 -5.98 -0.21
N ALA A 66 -6.50 -5.45 -0.72
CA ALA A 66 -6.50 -4.37 -1.69
C ALA A 66 -5.32 -4.51 -2.65
N THR A 67 -5.50 -4.09 -3.89
CA THR A 67 -4.52 -4.23 -4.97
C THR A 67 -4.61 -3.09 -5.99
N ASN A 68 -3.68 -3.08 -6.95
CA ASN A 68 -3.66 -2.15 -8.08
C ASN A 68 -3.67 -0.67 -7.68
N GLY A 69 -3.04 -0.34 -6.53
CA GLY A 69 -2.91 1.03 -6.05
C GLY A 69 -1.99 1.86 -6.95
N ASP A 70 -2.53 2.44 -8.01
CA ASP A 70 -1.79 3.22 -8.99
C ASP A 70 -2.70 4.16 -9.78
N ILE A 71 -2.11 4.96 -10.68
CA ILE A 71 -2.87 5.79 -11.61
C ILE A 71 -3.69 4.91 -12.56
N ARG A 72 -4.93 5.31 -12.74
CA ARG A 72 -5.88 4.69 -13.66
C ARG A 72 -6.56 5.73 -14.54
N LEU A 73 -6.67 5.43 -15.82
CA LEU A 73 -7.47 6.20 -16.77
C LEU A 73 -8.73 5.40 -17.12
N GLU A 74 -9.89 5.97 -16.84
CA GLU A 74 -11.18 5.43 -17.27
C GLU A 74 -11.83 6.40 -18.26
N ALA A 75 -11.39 6.34 -19.50
CA ALA A 75 -12.00 7.12 -20.57
C ALA A 75 -13.48 6.75 -20.76
N THR A 76 -13.80 5.46 -20.58
CA THR A 76 -15.16 4.91 -20.56
C THR A 76 -15.25 3.87 -19.43
N PRO A 77 -16.31 3.85 -18.62
CA PRO A 77 -16.45 2.91 -17.51
C PRO A 77 -16.33 1.44 -17.95
N GLY A 78 -15.65 0.63 -17.14
CA GLY A 78 -15.54 -0.81 -17.33
C GLY A 78 -14.54 -1.25 -18.39
N GLN A 79 -13.70 -0.39 -18.89
CA GLN A 79 -12.66 -0.74 -19.85
C GLN A 79 -11.41 -1.30 -19.18
N TRP A 80 -10.73 -2.23 -19.87
CA TRP A 80 -9.40 -2.66 -19.49
C TRP A 80 -8.43 -1.49 -19.61
N GLN A 81 -7.67 -1.26 -18.56
CA GLN A 81 -6.77 -0.15 -18.47
C GLN A 81 -5.39 -0.50 -19.02
N PRO A 82 -4.70 0.45 -19.68
CA PRO A 82 -3.28 0.28 -19.94
C PRO A 82 -2.53 0.23 -18.60
N VAL A 83 -1.46 -0.53 -18.56
CA VAL A 83 -0.60 -0.61 -17.38
C VAL A 83 0.50 0.45 -17.45
N PRO A 84 0.90 1.05 -16.34
CA PRO A 84 2.08 1.88 -16.28
C PRO A 84 3.35 1.04 -16.41
N LYS A 85 4.43 1.67 -16.83
CA LYS A 85 5.77 1.09 -16.83
C LYS A 85 6.56 1.68 -15.67
N GLN A 86 7.01 0.83 -14.78
CA GLN A 86 7.93 1.23 -13.73
C GLN A 86 9.31 1.53 -14.33
N LEU A 87 9.80 2.74 -14.08
CA LEU A 87 11.12 3.21 -14.53
C LEU A 87 12.17 3.02 -13.44
N ASP A 88 11.79 3.28 -12.19
CA ASP A 88 12.68 3.20 -11.03
C ASP A 88 11.90 2.88 -9.76
N ARG A 89 12.55 2.26 -8.78
CA ARG A 89 12.03 2.03 -7.43
C ARG A 89 13.15 2.15 -6.41
N LYS A 90 12.94 2.99 -5.40
CA LYS A 90 13.91 3.27 -4.35
C LYS A 90 13.33 3.02 -2.98
N LEU A 91 14.16 2.49 -2.10
CA LEU A 91 13.87 2.37 -0.67
C LEU A 91 14.59 3.50 0.07
N GLY A 92 13.83 4.27 0.85
CA GLY A 92 14.36 5.17 1.85
C GLY A 92 14.37 4.51 3.23
N ASP A 93 14.61 5.29 4.27
CA ASP A 93 14.62 4.77 5.65
C ASP A 93 13.22 4.32 6.08
N ASN A 94 12.19 5.00 5.60
CA ASN A 94 10.79 4.80 5.98
C ASN A 94 9.82 5.03 4.81
N SER A 95 10.32 4.95 3.57
CA SER A 95 9.55 5.21 2.36
C SER A 95 9.95 4.28 1.22
N ILE A 96 9.00 4.08 0.31
CA ILE A 96 9.20 3.43 -0.97
C ILE A 96 8.77 4.45 -2.02
N THR A 97 9.65 4.78 -2.95
CA THR A 97 9.38 5.73 -4.03
C THR A 97 9.51 5.00 -5.36
N ALA A 98 8.45 5.03 -6.16
CA ALA A 98 8.46 4.49 -7.51
C ALA A 98 8.25 5.61 -8.52
N THR A 99 9.04 5.61 -9.58
CA THR A 99 8.84 6.49 -10.76
C THR A 99 8.29 5.65 -11.89
N LEU A 100 7.21 6.11 -12.49
CA LEU A 100 6.46 5.39 -13.50
C LEU A 100 6.19 6.28 -14.72
N CYS A 101 5.94 5.64 -15.83
CA CYS A 101 5.44 6.30 -17.03
C CYS A 101 4.10 5.66 -17.43
N TYR A 102 3.14 6.48 -17.81
CA TYR A 102 1.80 6.02 -18.12
C TYR A 102 1.32 6.56 -19.48
N PRO A 103 0.81 5.68 -20.32
CA PRO A 103 0.84 4.22 -20.23
C PRO A 103 2.23 3.65 -20.53
N ASP A 104 2.40 2.33 -20.38
CA ASP A 104 3.55 1.63 -20.96
C ASP A 104 3.38 1.61 -22.49
N SER A 105 4.06 2.50 -23.18
CA SER A 105 3.94 2.67 -24.64
C SER A 105 4.32 1.41 -25.43
N SER A 106 5.10 0.50 -24.85
CA SER A 106 5.43 -0.77 -25.47
C SER A 106 4.28 -1.78 -25.45
N ARG A 107 3.25 -1.53 -24.65
CA ARG A 107 2.12 -2.45 -24.40
C ARG A 107 0.76 -1.88 -24.77
N HIS A 108 0.64 -0.62 -25.08
CA HIS A 108 -0.67 0.03 -25.29
C HIS A 108 -1.45 -0.51 -26.51
N LEU A 109 -0.79 -1.22 -27.42
CA LEU A 109 -1.39 -1.88 -28.58
C LEU A 109 -1.66 -3.36 -28.36
N THR A 110 -1.22 -3.94 -27.23
CA THR A 110 -1.26 -5.37 -26.97
C THR A 110 -2.17 -5.67 -25.77
N GLY A 111 -3.44 -5.60 -25.93
CA GLY A 111 -4.39 -6.00 -24.89
C GLY A 111 -5.43 -6.97 -25.45
N PHE A 112 -6.19 -7.60 -24.58
CA PHE A 112 -7.40 -8.35 -24.95
C PHE A 112 -8.41 -7.48 -25.69
N ASN A 113 -8.31 -6.17 -25.47
CA ASN A 113 -9.16 -5.20 -26.14
C ASN A 113 -8.32 -4.46 -27.20
N PRO A 114 -8.74 -4.47 -28.47
CA PRO A 114 -8.06 -3.76 -29.54
C PRO A 114 -8.15 -2.22 -29.42
N MET A 115 -8.67 -1.68 -28.32
CA MET A 115 -8.74 -0.26 -28.12
C MET A 115 -7.35 0.36 -27.99
N ILE A 116 -7.13 1.39 -28.79
CA ILE A 116 -5.96 2.26 -28.69
C ILE A 116 -6.23 3.21 -27.54
N TYR A 117 -5.49 3.06 -26.45
CA TYR A 117 -5.53 4.01 -25.36
C TYR A 117 -4.72 5.26 -25.72
N PRO A 118 -5.16 6.46 -25.30
CA PRO A 118 -4.40 7.66 -25.50
C PRO A 118 -3.06 7.55 -24.75
N ASP A 119 -1.99 7.86 -25.45
CA ASP A 119 -0.67 7.96 -24.84
C ASP A 119 -0.57 9.33 -24.16
N LEU A 120 -0.65 9.34 -22.83
CA LEU A 120 -0.55 10.55 -22.03
C LEU A 120 0.89 11.05 -21.90
N HIS A 121 1.88 10.19 -22.19
CA HIS A 121 3.31 10.45 -21.94
C HIS A 121 3.56 11.01 -20.54
N LEU A 122 2.78 10.56 -19.57
CA LEU A 122 2.81 11.07 -18.22
C LEU A 122 3.90 10.36 -17.44
N ILE A 123 4.83 11.12 -16.86
CA ILE A 123 5.77 10.62 -15.87
C ILE A 123 5.29 11.07 -14.50
N TYR A 124 5.27 10.17 -13.54
CA TYR A 124 4.85 10.47 -12.19
C TYR A 124 5.63 9.65 -11.17
N THR A 125 5.59 10.13 -9.95
CA THR A 125 6.21 9.46 -8.81
C THR A 125 5.14 9.14 -7.79
N VAL A 126 5.16 7.91 -7.29
CA VAL A 126 4.35 7.50 -6.13
C VAL A 126 5.30 7.30 -4.97
N ASN A 127 5.10 8.06 -3.91
CA ASN A 127 5.80 7.91 -2.64
C ASN A 127 4.87 7.28 -1.62
N VAL A 128 5.28 6.16 -1.06
CA VAL A 128 4.56 5.45 0.00
C VAL A 128 5.41 5.53 1.26
N GLU A 129 4.88 6.15 2.30
CA GLU A 129 5.65 6.43 3.53
C GLU A 129 4.88 5.99 4.78
N SER A 130 5.60 5.40 5.72
CA SER A 130 5.04 5.14 7.06
C SER A 130 5.03 6.42 7.90
N LYS A 131 3.85 6.79 8.38
CA LYS A 131 3.60 7.86 9.35
C LYS A 131 3.09 7.25 10.66
N GLY A 132 3.94 6.48 11.32
CA GLY A 132 3.57 5.75 12.53
C GLY A 132 2.56 4.65 12.23
N LYS A 133 1.32 4.81 12.68
CA LYS A 133 0.23 3.82 12.48
C LYS A 133 -0.44 3.89 11.11
N ASN A 134 -0.08 4.86 10.29
CA ASN A 134 -0.66 5.10 8.98
C ASN A 134 0.38 4.89 7.89
N ILE A 135 -0.09 4.56 6.71
CA ILE A 135 0.67 4.63 5.46
C ILE A 135 0.10 5.80 4.66
N GLU A 136 0.98 6.70 4.27
CA GLU A 136 0.66 7.83 3.40
C GLU A 136 1.11 7.52 1.98
N VAL A 137 0.25 7.77 1.02
CA VAL A 137 0.55 7.64 -0.41
C VAL A 137 0.42 9.00 -1.05
N THR A 138 1.51 9.47 -1.65
CA THR A 138 1.57 10.74 -2.38
C THR A 138 1.87 10.47 -3.85
N VAL A 139 1.15 11.13 -4.74
CA VAL A 139 1.35 11.03 -6.19
C VAL A 139 1.73 12.41 -6.73
N ASP A 140 2.91 12.49 -7.33
CA ASP A 140 3.43 13.69 -7.95
C ASP A 140 3.51 13.49 -9.47
N LEU A 141 2.82 14.34 -10.23
CA LEU A 141 2.79 14.33 -11.69
C LEU A 141 3.84 15.28 -12.25
N ASP A 142 4.56 14.90 -13.30
CA ASP A 142 5.56 15.74 -13.97
C ASP A 142 4.92 16.93 -14.70
N ARG A 143 3.64 16.80 -15.03
CA ARG A 143 2.84 17.82 -15.72
C ARG A 143 1.36 17.70 -15.38
N PRO A 144 0.55 18.74 -15.62
CA PRO A 144 -0.90 18.65 -15.48
C PRO A 144 -1.51 17.59 -16.42
N ILE A 145 -2.55 16.93 -15.95
CA ILE A 145 -3.37 16.04 -16.79
C ILE A 145 -4.03 16.86 -17.90
N PRO A 146 -4.00 16.38 -19.16
CA PRO A 146 -4.71 17.04 -20.26
C PRO A 146 -6.19 17.28 -19.95
N GLN A 147 -6.71 18.42 -20.39
CA GLN A 147 -8.05 18.89 -20.02
C GLN A 147 -9.16 17.87 -20.33
N GLU A 148 -9.04 17.13 -21.41
CA GLU A 148 -10.00 16.09 -21.83
C GLU A 148 -10.04 14.87 -20.90
N PHE A 149 -9.02 14.70 -20.06
CA PHE A 149 -8.91 13.59 -19.10
C PHE A 149 -9.15 14.01 -17.65
N ILE A 150 -9.44 15.28 -17.40
CA ILE A 150 -9.83 15.73 -16.06
C ILE A 150 -11.11 15.00 -15.63
N GLY A 151 -11.08 14.41 -14.43
CA GLY A 151 -12.17 13.59 -13.91
C GLY A 151 -12.20 12.14 -14.44
N LYS A 152 -11.24 11.77 -15.30
CA LYS A 152 -11.12 10.40 -15.84
C LYS A 152 -9.83 9.70 -15.45
N VAL A 153 -8.87 10.44 -14.92
CA VAL A 153 -7.58 9.94 -14.41
C VAL A 153 -7.49 10.19 -12.93
N GLY A 154 -7.07 9.21 -12.18
CA GLY A 154 -6.86 9.34 -10.74
C GLY A 154 -6.11 8.15 -10.16
N PHE A 155 -5.69 8.28 -8.90
CA PHE A 155 -5.15 7.16 -8.15
C PHE A 155 -6.30 6.24 -7.74
N ASN A 156 -6.18 4.96 -8.04
CA ASN A 156 -7.16 3.93 -7.71
C ASN A 156 -6.56 2.89 -6.78
N LEU A 157 -7.37 2.32 -5.93
CA LEU A 157 -7.03 1.16 -5.09
C LEU A 157 -8.25 0.24 -5.06
N GLU A 158 -8.08 -0.98 -5.50
CA GLU A 158 -9.17 -1.96 -5.62
C GLU A 158 -9.25 -2.84 -4.37
N PHE A 159 -10.45 -2.98 -3.79
CA PHE A 159 -10.74 -3.77 -2.60
C PHE A 159 -11.55 -5.03 -2.94
#